data_b3f3142912bab9ab751dc1ca6b6692a9
#
_entry.id   b3f3142912bab9ab751dc1ca6b6692a9
#
_cell.length_a   1.000
_cell.length_b   1.000
_cell.length_c   1.000
_cell.angle_alpha   90.00
_cell.angle_beta   90.00
_cell.angle_gamma   90.00
#
_symmetry.space_group_name_H-M   'P 1'
#
loop_
_entity.id
_entity.type
_entity.pdbx_description
1 polymer ?
#
loop_
_entity_poly.entity_id
_entity_poly.type
_entity_poly.pdbx_seq_one_letter_code
_entity_poly.pdbx_strand_id
1 'polypeptide(L)'
;MIAAVIKYLSYKVELTIMILALLLCLLAMYNPTLQFKKSITSYMLLVDVSQSMNAEDLVVEDSPITRINYTKILLKQIIDKSDCGSFFSINIFVADNVANIIEPVEKCNNYDELMDTINKLEWRMAWKGNSRITFGIKSAAKMQDSLNFPSKILFFTDGDEAPKVNAINRVNLDDFNLGEELIFVGVGGDTPVPVKRYNSRNMYVGYWGSDIYDSLPGATGSRNSDSGKDEPDPSVASADYERYLSKLYEEYLISLSEQIKSQYI
;
A
#
# COMPACT_ATOMS: atom_id res chain seq x y z
N MET A 1 24.61 -30.82 67.92
CA MET A 1 23.34 -31.40 67.44
C MET A 1 22.70 -30.41 66.34
N ILE A 2 22.58 -29.11 66.65
CA ILE A 2 21.97 -28.12 65.79
C ILE A 2 22.70 -27.99 64.40
N ALA A 3 24.05 -27.97 64.39
CA ALA A 3 24.83 -27.82 63.10
C ALA A 3 24.68 -29.03 62.16
N ALA A 4 24.46 -30.26 62.71
CA ALA A 4 24.20 -31.46 61.92
C ALA A 4 22.81 -31.39 61.24
N VAL A 5 21.83 -30.85 61.93
CA VAL A 5 20.46 -30.67 61.40
C VAL A 5 20.43 -29.64 60.36
N ILE A 6 21.15 -28.52 60.52
CA ILE A 6 21.26 -27.46 59.49
C ILE A 6 21.95 -28.00 58.20
N LYS A 7 23.04 -28.74 58.35
CA LYS A 7 23.75 -29.36 57.22
C LYS A 7 22.91 -30.43 56.50
N TYR A 8 22.10 -31.16 57.19
CA TYR A 8 21.16 -32.13 56.62
C TYR A 8 20.03 -31.45 55.90
N LEU A 9 19.53 -30.34 56.45
CA LEU A 9 18.48 -29.55 55.81
C LEU A 9 18.99 -28.86 54.49
N SER A 10 20.22 -28.29 54.52
CA SER A 10 20.84 -27.71 53.32
C SER A 10 21.05 -28.73 52.21
N TYR A 11 21.52 -29.93 52.54
CA TYR A 11 21.70 -31.03 51.61
C TYR A 11 20.38 -31.46 50.95
N LYS A 12 19.29 -31.52 51.73
CA LYS A 12 17.96 -31.82 51.20
C LYS A 12 17.46 -30.76 50.23
N VAL A 13 17.69 -29.48 50.55
CA VAL A 13 17.32 -28.35 49.65
C VAL A 13 18.14 -28.38 48.37
N GLU A 14 19.45 -28.62 48.45
CA GLU A 14 20.31 -28.72 47.25
C GLU A 14 19.88 -29.89 46.36
N LEU A 15 19.59 -31.05 46.95
CA LEU A 15 19.10 -32.22 46.21
C LEU A 15 17.75 -31.96 45.51
N THR A 16 16.81 -31.28 46.18
CA THR A 16 15.51 -30.93 45.58
C THR A 16 15.66 -29.95 44.43
N ILE A 17 16.55 -28.95 44.55
CA ILE A 17 16.85 -28.00 43.47
C ILE A 17 17.46 -28.71 42.24
N MET A 18 18.41 -29.64 42.49
CA MET A 18 19.02 -30.45 41.40
C MET A 18 17.98 -31.32 40.69
N ILE A 19 17.09 -31.97 41.43
CA ILE A 19 16.01 -32.76 40.83
C ILE A 19 15.05 -31.90 40.03
N LEU A 20 14.69 -30.72 40.55
CA LEU A 20 13.82 -29.79 39.86
C LEU A 20 14.48 -29.26 38.55
N ALA A 21 15.77 -28.93 38.63
CA ALA A 21 16.51 -28.49 37.44
C ALA A 21 16.58 -29.60 36.39
N LEU A 22 16.81 -30.84 36.79
CA LEU A 22 16.82 -31.98 35.87
C LEU A 22 15.46 -32.21 35.22
N LEU A 23 14.37 -32.10 36.00
CA LEU A 23 13.00 -32.20 35.52
C LEU A 23 12.69 -31.09 34.51
N LEU A 24 13.11 -29.84 34.74
CA LEU A 24 12.94 -28.74 33.85
C LEU A 24 13.74 -28.95 32.55
N CYS A 25 14.97 -29.48 32.61
CA CYS A 25 15.74 -29.84 31.45
C CYS A 25 15.07 -30.93 30.60
N LEU A 26 14.54 -31.98 31.25
CA LEU A 26 13.78 -33.02 30.55
C LEU A 26 12.50 -32.49 29.92
N LEU A 27 11.81 -31.58 30.59
CA LEU A 27 10.62 -30.92 30.05
C LEU A 27 10.97 -30.05 28.84
N ALA A 28 12.10 -29.33 28.88
CA ALA A 28 12.61 -28.56 27.77
C ALA A 28 12.99 -29.44 26.55
N MET A 29 13.54 -30.61 26.77
CA MET A 29 13.84 -31.59 25.70
C MET A 29 12.57 -32.13 25.04
N TYR A 30 11.47 -32.24 25.76
CA TYR A 30 10.16 -32.65 25.22
C TYR A 30 9.56 -31.60 24.32
N ASN A 31 10.08 -30.35 24.37
CA ASN A 31 9.67 -29.19 23.53
C ASN A 31 8.13 -29.07 23.38
N PRO A 32 7.39 -28.88 24.48
CA PRO A 32 5.93 -28.85 24.45
C PRO A 32 5.46 -27.67 23.60
N THR A 33 4.85 -27.96 22.47
CA THR A 33 4.24 -26.91 21.59
C THR A 33 2.85 -26.60 22.12
N LEU A 34 2.65 -25.35 22.50
CA LEU A 34 1.33 -24.82 22.84
C LEU A 34 0.68 -24.28 21.57
N GLN A 35 -0.46 -24.85 21.20
CA GLN A 35 -1.23 -24.37 20.05
C GLN A 35 -2.14 -23.23 20.49
N PHE A 36 -1.87 -22.03 19.99
CA PHE A 36 -2.75 -20.87 20.15
C PHE A 36 -3.53 -20.67 18.86
N LYS A 37 -4.86 -20.47 18.97
CA LYS A 37 -5.66 -20.02 17.84
C LYS A 37 -5.33 -18.55 17.59
N LYS A 38 -4.65 -18.25 16.48
CA LYS A 38 -4.41 -16.89 15.98
C LYS A 38 -5.22 -16.64 14.71
N SER A 39 -5.71 -15.42 14.57
CA SER A 39 -6.27 -14.97 13.30
C SER A 39 -5.10 -14.60 12.38
N ILE A 40 -4.76 -15.50 11.48
CA ILE A 40 -3.74 -15.26 10.46
C ILE A 40 -4.42 -14.58 9.30
N THR A 41 -3.88 -13.45 8.88
CA THR A 41 -4.37 -12.69 7.73
C THR A 41 -3.28 -12.57 6.69
N SER A 42 -3.67 -12.59 5.44
CA SER A 42 -2.78 -12.39 4.31
C SER A 42 -3.16 -11.13 3.58
N TYR A 43 -2.19 -10.27 3.32
CA TYR A 43 -2.38 -8.99 2.65
C TYR A 43 -1.45 -8.83 1.45
N MET A 44 -2.04 -8.45 0.33
CA MET A 44 -1.34 -7.92 -0.83
C MET A 44 -1.34 -6.40 -0.72
N LEU A 45 -0.22 -5.82 -0.31
CA LEU A 45 -0.04 -4.37 -0.21
C LEU A 45 0.29 -3.84 -1.61
N LEU A 46 -0.66 -3.12 -2.21
CA LEU A 46 -0.51 -2.53 -3.53
C LEU A 46 -0.39 -1.02 -3.39
N VAL A 47 0.74 -0.47 -3.81
CA VAL A 47 1.07 0.95 -3.66
C VAL A 47 1.13 1.62 -5.01
N ASP A 48 0.34 2.66 -5.19
CA ASP A 48 0.46 3.56 -6.31
C ASP A 48 1.77 4.35 -6.19
N VAL A 49 2.59 4.29 -7.22
CA VAL A 49 3.86 5.03 -7.31
C VAL A 49 3.83 6.04 -8.46
N SER A 50 2.64 6.46 -8.91
CA SER A 50 2.48 7.54 -9.89
C SER A 50 3.08 8.86 -9.38
N GLN A 51 3.31 9.80 -10.28
CA GLN A 51 3.90 11.09 -9.93
C GLN A 51 3.03 11.90 -8.97
N SER A 52 1.72 11.75 -9.02
CA SER A 52 0.76 12.40 -8.12
C SER A 52 1.01 12.01 -6.64
N MET A 53 1.48 10.80 -6.38
CA MET A 53 1.85 10.34 -5.04
C MET A 53 3.06 11.08 -4.45
N ASN A 54 3.75 11.92 -5.24
CA ASN A 54 4.80 12.81 -4.76
C ASN A 54 4.29 14.23 -4.37
N ALA A 55 2.97 14.45 -4.41
CA ALA A 55 2.36 15.67 -3.90
C ALA A 55 2.52 15.77 -2.38
N GLU A 56 2.70 16.98 -1.87
CA GLU A 56 2.86 17.29 -0.44
C GLU A 56 1.62 18.02 0.07
N ASP A 57 0.56 17.29 0.33
CA ASP A 57 -0.74 17.80 0.79
C ASP A 57 -1.18 17.19 2.14
N LEU A 58 -0.32 16.39 2.74
CA LEU A 58 -0.54 15.79 4.05
C LEU A 58 0.44 16.36 5.07
N VAL A 59 0.05 16.33 6.35
CA VAL A 59 0.87 16.83 7.46
C VAL A 59 1.00 15.74 8.53
N VAL A 60 2.23 15.46 8.95
CA VAL A 60 2.54 14.57 10.06
C VAL A 60 3.48 15.29 11.01
N GLU A 61 3.14 15.38 12.30
CA GLU A 61 3.95 16.07 13.32
C GLU A 61 4.33 17.51 12.90
N ASP A 62 3.33 18.28 12.42
CA ASP A 62 3.47 19.66 11.92
C ASP A 62 4.42 19.84 10.72
N SER A 63 4.81 18.76 10.06
CA SER A 63 5.66 18.79 8.87
C SER A 63 4.92 18.29 7.64
N PRO A 64 5.02 18.99 6.49
CA PRO A 64 4.44 18.51 5.24
C PRO A 64 5.13 17.22 4.81
N ILE A 65 4.33 16.27 4.32
CA ILE A 65 4.80 14.96 3.89
C ILE A 65 4.19 14.60 2.53
N THR A 66 4.93 13.89 1.69
CA THR A 66 4.40 13.37 0.44
C THR A 66 3.44 12.22 0.68
N ARG A 67 2.45 12.04 -0.21
CA ARG A 67 1.50 10.92 -0.16
C ARG A 67 2.21 9.57 -0.10
N ILE A 68 3.26 9.35 -0.90
CA ILE A 68 4.03 8.11 -0.87
C ILE A 68 4.71 7.89 0.50
N ASN A 69 5.24 8.93 1.14
CA ASN A 69 5.85 8.78 2.46
C ASN A 69 4.80 8.55 3.55
N TYR A 70 3.62 9.16 3.42
CA TYR A 70 2.50 8.86 4.31
C TYR A 70 2.03 7.41 4.14
N THR A 71 1.93 6.93 2.91
CA THR A 71 1.64 5.50 2.62
C THR A 71 2.64 4.57 3.30
N LYS A 72 3.95 4.89 3.28
CA LYS A 72 4.96 4.09 4.01
C LYS A 72 4.68 4.01 5.51
N ILE A 73 4.20 5.09 6.12
CA ILE A 73 3.82 5.09 7.55
C ILE A 73 2.65 4.15 7.78
N LEU A 74 1.60 4.23 6.94
CA LEU A 74 0.44 3.35 7.03
C LEU A 74 0.82 1.87 6.87
N LEU A 75 1.63 1.55 5.86
CA LEU A 75 2.10 0.18 5.62
C LEU A 75 2.83 -0.40 6.82
N LYS A 76 3.76 0.37 7.41
CA LYS A 76 4.47 -0.05 8.63
C LYS A 76 3.53 -0.30 9.79
N GLN A 77 2.56 0.60 10.01
CA GLN A 77 1.57 0.45 11.07
C GLN A 77 0.69 -0.80 10.88
N ILE A 78 0.32 -1.12 9.64
CA ILE A 78 -0.45 -2.33 9.33
C ILE A 78 0.35 -3.57 9.66
N ILE A 79 1.62 -3.62 9.22
CA ILE A 79 2.50 -4.75 9.52
C ILE A 79 2.75 -4.84 11.01
N ASP A 80 3.04 -3.74 11.71
CA ASP A 80 3.33 -3.75 13.15
C ASP A 80 2.16 -4.25 13.98
N LYS A 81 0.95 -3.85 13.64
CA LYS A 81 -0.28 -4.26 14.35
C LYS A 81 -0.74 -5.67 14.05
N SER A 82 -0.24 -6.28 12.99
CA SER A 82 -0.60 -7.64 12.62
C SER A 82 0.10 -8.68 13.49
N ASP A 83 -0.50 -9.84 13.67
CA ASP A 83 0.09 -10.95 14.42
C ASP A 83 1.19 -11.68 13.64
N CYS A 84 2.17 -12.26 14.33
CA CYS A 84 3.08 -13.24 13.73
C CYS A 84 2.30 -14.41 13.12
N GLY A 85 2.71 -14.87 11.96
CA GLY A 85 1.99 -15.82 11.12
C GLY A 85 1.17 -15.16 10.02
N SER A 86 0.98 -13.82 10.06
CA SER A 86 0.38 -13.07 8.96
C SER A 86 1.37 -12.92 7.82
N PHE A 87 0.86 -12.94 6.58
CA PHE A 87 1.67 -12.86 5.36
C PHE A 87 1.45 -11.53 4.65
N PHE A 88 2.52 -10.99 4.09
CA PHE A 88 2.49 -9.75 3.33
C PHE A 88 3.26 -9.91 2.02
N SER A 89 2.65 -9.49 0.92
CA SER A 89 3.35 -9.19 -0.32
C SER A 89 3.37 -7.68 -0.56
N ILE A 90 4.44 -7.16 -1.14
CA ILE A 90 4.57 -5.75 -1.50
C ILE A 90 4.58 -5.63 -3.01
N ASN A 91 3.66 -4.86 -3.53
CA ASN A 91 3.42 -4.68 -4.94
C ASN A 91 3.32 -3.19 -5.26
N ILE A 92 3.73 -2.79 -6.45
CA ILE A 92 3.56 -1.43 -6.94
C ILE A 92 2.61 -1.40 -8.13
N PHE A 93 1.79 -0.37 -8.15
CA PHE A 93 0.96 -0.04 -9.31
C PHE A 93 1.66 1.02 -10.14
N VAL A 94 1.85 0.73 -11.43
CA VAL A 94 2.47 1.64 -12.41
C VAL A 94 1.67 1.61 -13.69
N ALA A 95 1.16 2.74 -14.09
CA ALA A 95 0.42 2.91 -15.34
C ALA A 95 -0.88 2.09 -15.40
N ASP A 96 -0.81 0.89 -15.91
CA ASP A 96 -1.90 -0.05 -16.15
C ASP A 96 -1.59 -1.44 -15.59
N ASN A 97 -0.45 -1.59 -14.91
CA ASN A 97 0.06 -2.88 -14.46
C ASN A 97 0.44 -2.87 -12.98
N VAL A 98 0.46 -4.06 -12.42
CA VAL A 98 0.99 -4.33 -11.09
C VAL A 98 2.29 -5.10 -11.23
N ALA A 99 3.31 -4.66 -10.50
CA ALA A 99 4.57 -5.38 -10.39
C ALA A 99 4.78 -5.85 -8.94
N ASN A 100 5.13 -7.12 -8.80
CA ASN A 100 5.48 -7.68 -7.51
C ASN A 100 6.92 -7.31 -7.15
N ILE A 101 7.13 -6.82 -5.93
CA ILE A 101 8.44 -6.47 -5.36
C ILE A 101 8.88 -7.54 -4.36
N ILE A 102 7.96 -7.96 -3.48
CA ILE A 102 8.16 -9.06 -2.54
C ILE A 102 6.96 -9.99 -2.65
N GLU A 103 7.22 -11.28 -2.88
CA GLU A 103 6.23 -12.35 -2.79
C GLU A 103 5.68 -12.47 -1.35
N PRO A 104 4.54 -13.16 -1.15
CA PRO A 104 3.98 -13.33 0.18
C PRO A 104 4.98 -13.96 1.16
N VAL A 105 5.43 -13.20 2.15
CA VAL A 105 6.35 -13.64 3.20
C VAL A 105 5.71 -13.49 4.58
N GLU A 106 6.06 -14.38 5.51
CA GLU A 106 5.60 -14.32 6.88
C GLU A 106 6.26 -13.15 7.62
N LYS A 107 5.44 -12.36 8.33
CA LYS A 107 5.82 -11.11 8.98
C LYS A 107 7.04 -11.23 9.90
N CYS A 108 7.00 -12.13 10.87
CA CYS A 108 8.01 -12.15 11.95
C CYS A 108 9.36 -12.70 11.48
N ASN A 109 9.34 -13.59 10.50
CA ASN A 109 10.56 -14.15 9.92
C ASN A 109 11.23 -13.21 8.92
N ASN A 110 10.46 -12.25 8.34
CA ASN A 110 10.94 -11.36 7.28
C ASN A 110 10.64 -9.89 7.59
N TYR A 111 10.63 -9.52 8.86
CA TYR A 111 10.23 -8.17 9.28
C TYR A 111 11.18 -7.09 8.73
N ASP A 112 12.48 -7.33 8.83
CA ASP A 112 13.49 -6.35 8.39
C ASP A 112 13.44 -6.14 6.86
N GLU A 113 13.23 -7.22 6.09
CA GLU A 113 13.09 -7.16 4.63
C GLU A 113 11.83 -6.41 4.22
N LEU A 114 10.72 -6.62 4.92
CA LEU A 114 9.48 -5.88 4.70
C LEU A 114 9.69 -4.39 4.98
N MET A 115 10.28 -4.04 6.12
CA MET A 115 10.54 -2.65 6.51
C MET A 115 11.52 -1.97 5.56
N ASP A 116 12.59 -2.64 5.16
CA ASP A 116 13.59 -2.11 4.22
C ASP A 116 12.97 -1.86 2.84
N THR A 117 12.15 -2.79 2.35
CA THR A 117 11.43 -2.62 1.09
C THR A 117 10.47 -1.44 1.14
N ILE A 118 9.66 -1.31 2.20
CA ILE A 118 8.76 -0.17 2.36
C ILE A 118 9.55 1.14 2.38
N ASN A 119 10.69 1.20 3.07
CA ASN A 119 11.52 2.39 3.12
C ASN A 119 12.03 2.82 1.74
N LYS A 120 12.28 1.86 0.85
CA LYS A 120 12.80 2.08 -0.50
C LYS A 120 11.73 2.38 -1.55
N LEU A 121 10.43 2.24 -1.22
CA LEU A 121 9.37 2.61 -2.16
C LEU A 121 9.49 4.08 -2.54
N GLU A 122 9.50 4.37 -3.82
CA GLU A 122 9.59 5.73 -4.35
C GLU A 122 8.75 5.88 -5.62
N TRP A 123 8.21 7.07 -5.85
CA TRP A 123 7.50 7.40 -7.08
C TRP A 123 8.35 7.19 -8.37
N ARG A 124 9.68 7.26 -8.24
CA ARG A 124 10.62 7.01 -9.37
C ARG A 124 10.66 5.55 -9.83
N MET A 125 10.03 4.64 -9.09
CA MET A 125 9.84 3.25 -9.53
C MET A 125 8.84 3.16 -10.69
N ALA A 126 8.08 4.23 -10.95
CA ALA A 126 7.20 4.33 -12.11
C ALA A 126 8.01 4.48 -13.40
N TRP A 127 7.89 3.50 -14.30
CA TRP A 127 8.53 3.52 -15.64
C TRP A 127 7.66 4.15 -16.73
N LYS A 128 6.43 4.55 -16.41
CA LYS A 128 5.48 5.25 -17.26
C LYS A 128 4.79 6.36 -16.49
N GLY A 129 4.40 7.44 -17.17
CA GLY A 129 3.77 8.60 -16.56
C GLY A 129 2.24 8.58 -16.57
N ASN A 130 1.60 7.53 -17.10
CA ASN A 130 0.15 7.37 -17.03
C ASN A 130 -0.25 6.60 -15.75
N SER A 131 -1.51 6.76 -15.33
CA SER A 131 -2.13 6.02 -14.23
C SER A 131 -3.54 5.62 -14.67
N ARG A 132 -3.82 4.32 -14.73
CA ARG A 132 -5.11 3.76 -15.15
C ARG A 132 -5.59 2.76 -14.13
N ILE A 133 -6.23 3.26 -13.07
CA ILE A 133 -6.61 2.49 -11.88
C ILE A 133 -7.49 1.28 -12.24
N THR A 134 -8.43 1.44 -13.17
CA THR A 134 -9.31 0.35 -13.60
C THR A 134 -8.55 -0.84 -14.22
N PHE A 135 -7.46 -0.57 -14.93
CA PHE A 135 -6.56 -1.63 -15.42
C PHE A 135 -5.68 -2.18 -14.30
N GLY A 136 -5.26 -1.31 -13.38
CA GLY A 136 -4.53 -1.72 -12.17
C GLY A 136 -5.31 -2.74 -11.34
N ILE A 137 -6.61 -2.53 -11.14
CA ILE A 137 -7.50 -3.48 -10.46
C ILE A 137 -7.49 -4.84 -11.15
N LYS A 138 -7.65 -4.87 -12.48
CA LYS A 138 -7.61 -6.12 -13.26
C LYS A 138 -6.25 -6.80 -13.18
N SER A 139 -5.18 -6.01 -13.22
CA SER A 139 -3.82 -6.52 -13.08
C SER A 139 -3.54 -7.05 -11.68
N ALA A 140 -4.07 -6.40 -10.63
CA ALA A 140 -3.94 -6.84 -9.24
C ALA A 140 -4.62 -8.19 -9.01
N ALA A 141 -5.85 -8.35 -9.49
CA ALA A 141 -6.55 -9.63 -9.40
C ALA A 141 -5.80 -10.76 -10.12
N LYS A 142 -5.32 -10.49 -11.33
CA LYS A 142 -4.50 -11.46 -12.08
C LYS A 142 -3.20 -11.80 -11.35
N MET A 143 -2.58 -10.83 -10.69
CA MET A 143 -1.38 -11.04 -9.88
C MET A 143 -1.71 -11.92 -8.67
N GLN A 144 -2.79 -11.64 -7.95
CA GLN A 144 -3.26 -12.45 -6.83
C GLN A 144 -3.49 -13.92 -7.23
N ASP A 145 -4.15 -14.14 -8.36
CA ASP A 145 -4.36 -15.48 -8.92
C ASP A 145 -3.02 -16.18 -9.21
N SER A 146 -2.05 -15.43 -9.77
CA SER A 146 -0.73 -15.98 -10.13
C SER A 146 0.12 -16.35 -8.92
N LEU A 147 -0.01 -15.62 -7.81
CA LEU A 147 0.70 -15.92 -6.56
C LEU A 147 0.14 -17.19 -5.87
N ASN A 148 -1.04 -17.66 -6.30
CA ASN A 148 -1.72 -18.82 -5.72
C ASN A 148 -1.80 -18.77 -4.19
N PHE A 149 -1.96 -17.54 -3.65
CA PHE A 149 -1.98 -17.26 -2.23
C PHE A 149 -3.16 -16.32 -1.92
N PRO A 150 -4.24 -16.82 -1.31
CA PRO A 150 -5.41 -16.01 -1.02
C PRO A 150 -5.05 -14.90 -0.06
N SER A 151 -5.22 -13.65 -0.49
CA SER A 151 -4.91 -12.46 0.29
C SER A 151 -5.92 -11.35 0.04
N LYS A 152 -6.09 -10.46 1.02
CA LYS A 152 -6.81 -9.21 0.81
C LYS A 152 -5.89 -8.19 0.17
N ILE A 153 -6.36 -7.55 -0.89
CA ILE A 153 -5.63 -6.49 -1.59
C ILE A 153 -5.93 -5.16 -0.88
N LEU A 154 -4.89 -4.50 -0.38
CA LEU A 154 -4.98 -3.13 0.11
C LEU A 154 -4.35 -2.21 -0.93
N PHE A 155 -5.16 -1.47 -1.65
CA PHE A 155 -4.70 -0.60 -2.74
C PHE A 155 -4.62 0.86 -2.28
N PHE A 156 -3.41 1.34 -2.05
CA PHE A 156 -3.10 2.71 -1.64
C PHE A 156 -2.93 3.58 -2.89
N THR A 157 -3.82 4.54 -3.10
CA THR A 157 -3.82 5.43 -4.26
C THR A 157 -4.53 6.74 -3.94
N ASP A 158 -4.24 7.80 -4.69
CA ASP A 158 -4.96 9.06 -4.63
C ASP A 158 -6.16 9.13 -5.61
N GLY A 159 -6.33 8.08 -6.41
CA GLY A 159 -7.42 8.05 -7.39
C GLY A 159 -7.17 8.88 -8.64
N ASP A 160 -5.99 9.46 -8.82
CA ASP A 160 -5.68 10.31 -9.97
C ASP A 160 -5.44 9.47 -11.23
N GLU A 161 -6.35 9.57 -12.20
CA GLU A 161 -6.23 8.88 -13.49
C GLU A 161 -5.63 9.77 -14.57
N ALA A 162 -4.61 9.25 -15.24
CA ALA A 162 -3.95 9.90 -16.36
C ALA A 162 -3.83 8.94 -17.56
N PRO A 163 -4.54 9.11 -18.68
CA PRO A 163 -5.51 10.21 -18.95
C PRO A 163 -6.79 10.05 -18.14
N LYS A 164 -7.44 11.17 -17.86
CA LYS A 164 -8.72 11.20 -17.16
C LYS A 164 -9.76 10.30 -17.84
N VAL A 165 -10.58 9.63 -17.01
CA VAL A 165 -11.64 8.74 -17.51
C VAL A 165 -12.70 9.55 -18.26
N ASN A 166 -13.10 9.04 -19.41
CA ASN A 166 -14.18 9.58 -20.22
C ASN A 166 -15.00 8.42 -20.83
N ALA A 167 -16.09 8.75 -21.52
CA ALA A 167 -16.98 7.75 -22.11
C ALA A 167 -16.29 6.78 -23.09
N ILE A 168 -15.17 7.18 -23.69
CA ILE A 168 -14.45 6.38 -24.70
C ILE A 168 -13.43 5.44 -24.02
N ASN A 169 -12.74 5.91 -22.97
CA ASN A 169 -11.67 5.17 -22.32
C ASN A 169 -12.10 4.47 -21.01
N ARG A 170 -13.38 4.60 -20.63
CA ARG A 170 -13.95 3.94 -19.46
C ARG A 170 -13.96 2.44 -19.65
N VAL A 171 -13.39 1.74 -18.68
CA VAL A 171 -13.40 0.27 -18.66
C VAL A 171 -14.63 -0.22 -17.90
N ASN A 172 -15.37 -1.13 -18.51
CA ASN A 172 -16.45 -1.82 -17.81
C ASN A 172 -15.87 -2.81 -16.79
N LEU A 173 -16.27 -2.66 -15.54
CA LEU A 173 -15.93 -3.54 -14.42
C LEU A 173 -17.14 -4.34 -13.88
N ASP A 174 -18.31 -4.26 -14.52
CA ASP A 174 -19.56 -4.85 -14.00
C ASP A 174 -19.47 -6.36 -13.79
N ASP A 175 -18.70 -7.06 -14.64
CA ASP A 175 -18.44 -8.50 -14.51
C ASP A 175 -17.29 -8.82 -13.54
N PHE A 176 -16.68 -7.79 -12.96
CA PHE A 176 -15.50 -7.92 -12.15
C PHE A 176 -15.85 -7.69 -10.66
N ASN A 177 -15.99 -8.77 -9.94
CA ASN A 177 -16.39 -8.74 -8.54
C ASN A 177 -15.25 -9.28 -7.66
N LEU A 178 -14.49 -8.38 -7.07
CA LEU A 178 -13.47 -8.71 -6.05
C LEU A 178 -14.09 -8.78 -4.65
N GLY A 179 -15.30 -8.25 -4.47
CA GLY A 179 -16.00 -8.26 -3.19
C GLY A 179 -15.15 -7.67 -2.06
N GLU A 180 -15.09 -8.37 -0.94
CA GLU A 180 -14.31 -7.95 0.23
C GLU A 180 -12.79 -8.21 0.09
N GLU A 181 -12.33 -8.76 -1.04
CA GLU A 181 -10.92 -9.06 -1.26
C GLU A 181 -10.11 -7.80 -1.59
N LEU A 182 -10.74 -6.75 -2.15
CA LEU A 182 -10.10 -5.47 -2.43
C LEU A 182 -10.61 -4.38 -1.48
N ILE A 183 -9.67 -3.63 -0.92
CA ILE A 183 -9.93 -2.45 -0.11
C ILE A 183 -9.13 -1.31 -0.71
N PHE A 184 -9.80 -0.25 -1.16
CA PHE A 184 -9.13 1.00 -1.52
C PHE A 184 -8.80 1.79 -0.27
N VAL A 185 -7.56 2.28 -0.22
CA VAL A 185 -7.08 3.19 0.81
C VAL A 185 -6.75 4.51 0.14
N GLY A 186 -7.63 5.50 0.34
CA GLY A 186 -7.45 6.84 -0.22
C GLY A 186 -6.30 7.57 0.45
N VAL A 187 -5.36 8.12 -0.34
CA VAL A 187 -4.20 8.84 0.18
C VAL A 187 -4.07 10.19 -0.49
N GLY A 188 -4.23 11.27 0.27
CA GLY A 188 -4.11 12.64 -0.20
C GLY A 188 -5.09 13.58 0.48
N GLY A 189 -4.91 14.88 0.25
CA GLY A 189 -5.85 15.93 0.65
C GLY A 189 -6.91 16.16 -0.42
N ASP A 190 -8.01 16.82 -0.04
CA ASP A 190 -9.12 17.20 -0.92
C ASP A 190 -8.88 18.50 -1.70
N THR A 191 -7.84 19.26 -1.33
CA THR A 191 -7.46 20.49 -2.02
C THR A 191 -6.42 20.20 -3.11
N PRO A 192 -6.63 20.67 -4.37
CA PRO A 192 -5.67 20.45 -5.44
C PRO A 192 -4.33 21.14 -5.17
N VAL A 193 -3.24 20.39 -5.27
CA VAL A 193 -1.87 20.87 -5.07
C VAL A 193 -0.98 20.58 -6.28
N PRO A 194 0.03 21.39 -6.54
CA PRO A 194 0.93 21.18 -7.67
C PRO A 194 1.85 19.99 -7.43
N VAL A 195 2.05 19.17 -8.47
CA VAL A 195 2.95 18.01 -8.43
C VAL A 195 4.37 18.44 -8.79
N LYS A 196 5.35 18.03 -7.97
CA LYS A 196 6.77 18.31 -8.19
C LYS A 196 7.28 17.67 -9.47
N ARG A 197 8.08 18.42 -10.23
CA ARG A 197 8.73 17.97 -11.44
C ARG A 197 10.22 17.77 -11.24
N TYR A 198 10.73 16.72 -11.85
CA TYR A 198 12.15 16.38 -11.85
C TYR A 198 12.65 16.19 -13.28
N ASN A 199 13.90 16.54 -13.53
CA ASN A 199 14.53 16.30 -14.82
C ASN A 199 15.09 14.86 -14.94
N SER A 200 15.66 14.53 -16.10
CA SER A 200 16.25 13.21 -16.35
C SER A 200 17.43 12.86 -15.43
N ARG A 201 18.00 13.84 -14.72
CA ARG A 201 19.05 13.65 -13.71
C ARG A 201 18.50 13.59 -12.29
N ASN A 202 17.18 13.44 -12.12
CA ASN A 202 16.48 13.45 -10.83
C ASN A 202 16.66 14.72 -10.00
N MET A 203 16.97 15.85 -10.62
CA MET A 203 17.01 17.15 -9.94
C MET A 203 15.65 17.80 -9.99
N TYR A 204 15.21 18.35 -8.88
CA TYR A 204 13.99 19.15 -8.81
C TYR A 204 14.12 20.38 -9.70
N VAL A 205 13.14 20.59 -10.59
CA VAL A 205 13.12 21.69 -11.57
C VAL A 205 11.86 22.54 -11.49
N GLY A 206 11.11 22.45 -10.40
CA GLY A 206 9.87 23.17 -10.18
C GLY A 206 8.67 22.25 -10.13
N TYR A 207 7.52 22.76 -10.49
CA TYR A 207 6.26 22.03 -10.55
C TYR A 207 5.81 21.82 -11.99
N TRP A 208 4.96 20.83 -12.20
CA TRP A 208 4.22 20.75 -13.45
C TRP A 208 3.31 21.98 -13.56
N GLY A 209 3.27 22.60 -14.72
CA GLY A 209 2.48 23.80 -14.99
C GLY A 209 1.84 23.72 -16.38
N SER A 210 0.85 24.57 -16.63
CA SER A 210 0.11 24.61 -17.89
C SER A 210 1.00 24.85 -19.09
N ASP A 211 2.02 25.71 -18.96
CA ASP A 211 3.01 26.05 -19.98
C ASP A 211 3.85 24.87 -20.46
N ILE A 212 4.11 23.93 -19.55
CA ILE A 212 4.92 22.75 -19.82
C ILE A 212 4.06 21.65 -20.43
N TYR A 213 2.82 21.51 -19.94
CA TYR A 213 1.87 20.54 -20.46
C TYR A 213 1.56 20.79 -21.94
N ASP A 214 1.40 22.06 -22.32
CA ASP A 214 1.16 22.47 -23.70
C ASP A 214 2.35 22.23 -24.64
N SER A 215 3.55 22.08 -24.10
CA SER A 215 4.79 21.86 -24.85
C SER A 215 5.17 20.38 -25.03
N LEU A 216 4.46 19.44 -24.39
CA LEU A 216 4.75 18.01 -24.53
C LEU A 216 4.25 17.47 -25.88
N PRO A 217 5.09 16.70 -26.63
CA PRO A 217 4.65 16.02 -27.83
C PRO A 217 3.53 15.03 -27.51
N GLY A 218 2.34 15.24 -28.08
CA GLY A 218 1.15 14.43 -27.82
C GLY A 218 0.11 15.06 -26.89
N ALA A 219 0.41 16.19 -26.23
CA ALA A 219 -0.57 16.96 -25.47
C ALA A 219 -1.58 17.71 -26.37
N THR A 220 -1.32 17.81 -27.66
CA THR A 220 -2.15 18.50 -28.67
C THR A 220 -3.41 17.75 -29.09
N GLY A 221 -3.79 16.71 -28.38
CA GLY A 221 -4.98 15.92 -28.68
C GLY A 221 -6.27 16.50 -28.15
N SER A 222 -6.49 17.81 -28.14
CA SER A 222 -7.83 18.41 -28.10
C SER A 222 -7.80 19.95 -28.08
N ARG A 223 -7.23 20.55 -29.07
CA ARG A 223 -7.60 21.93 -29.44
C ARG A 223 -8.57 21.92 -30.62
N ASN A 224 -9.65 21.19 -30.53
CA ASN A 224 -10.83 21.53 -31.33
C ASN A 224 -11.82 22.18 -30.38
N SER A 225 -11.61 23.47 -30.17
CA SER A 225 -12.66 24.38 -29.76
C SER A 225 -13.69 24.47 -30.90
N ASP A 226 -14.53 23.49 -31.00
CA ASP A 226 -15.81 23.68 -31.63
C ASP A 226 -16.84 23.96 -30.56
N SER A 227 -17.43 25.15 -30.70
CA SER A 227 -18.37 25.78 -29.80
C SER A 227 -19.71 25.02 -29.74
N GLY A 228 -19.72 23.91 -29.04
CA GLY A 228 -20.93 23.26 -28.58
C GLY A 228 -21.01 23.40 -27.04
N LYS A 229 -22.04 24.05 -26.58
CA LYS A 229 -22.39 24.13 -25.16
C LYS A 229 -22.82 22.73 -24.68
N ASP A 230 -21.86 21.86 -24.39
CA ASP A 230 -22.11 20.65 -23.62
C ASP A 230 -21.76 20.98 -22.17
N GLU A 231 -22.74 20.87 -21.28
CA GLU A 231 -22.49 20.91 -19.85
C GLU A 231 -21.43 19.86 -19.51
N PRO A 232 -20.41 20.21 -18.71
CA PRO A 232 -19.40 19.24 -18.31
C PRO A 232 -20.09 18.11 -17.58
N ASP A 233 -19.93 16.88 -18.07
CA ASP A 233 -20.37 15.68 -17.40
C ASP A 233 -19.65 15.63 -16.02
N PRO A 234 -20.38 15.69 -14.89
CA PRO A 234 -19.75 15.66 -13.57
C PRO A 234 -18.99 14.35 -13.29
N SER A 235 -19.17 13.32 -14.13
CA SER A 235 -18.37 12.09 -14.10
C SER A 235 -17.05 12.19 -14.86
N VAL A 236 -16.81 13.30 -15.58
CA VAL A 236 -15.58 13.58 -16.31
C VAL A 236 -14.76 14.58 -15.52
N ALA A 237 -13.57 14.15 -15.09
CA ALA A 237 -12.67 15.00 -14.34
C ALA A 237 -12.44 16.34 -15.04
N SER A 238 -12.57 17.36 -14.23
CA SER A 238 -12.38 18.81 -14.45
C SER A 238 -11.60 19.28 -15.68
N ALA A 239 -11.95 20.50 -16.08
CA ALA A 239 -11.43 21.24 -17.21
C ALA A 239 -9.90 21.12 -17.41
N ASP A 240 -9.44 21.24 -18.66
CA ASP A 240 -8.03 21.22 -19.10
C ASP A 240 -7.06 22.06 -18.26
N TYR A 241 -7.60 23.00 -17.50
CA TYR A 241 -6.88 23.95 -16.67
C TYR A 241 -6.22 23.34 -15.42
N GLU A 242 -6.71 22.18 -14.90
CA GLU A 242 -6.24 21.61 -13.63
C GLU A 242 -5.37 20.35 -13.79
N ARG A 243 -4.94 20.01 -15.00
CA ARG A 243 -4.18 18.78 -15.28
C ARG A 243 -2.83 18.68 -14.58
N TYR A 244 -2.29 19.79 -14.08
CA TYR A 244 -1.02 19.86 -13.36
C TYR A 244 -1.20 19.89 -11.85
N LEU A 245 -2.45 19.93 -11.37
CA LEU A 245 -2.80 19.83 -9.96
C LEU A 245 -3.36 18.44 -9.68
N SER A 246 -3.04 17.91 -8.52
CA SER A 246 -3.53 16.62 -8.04
C SER A 246 -4.16 16.76 -6.66
N LYS A 247 -5.22 16.00 -6.42
CA LYS A 247 -5.88 15.86 -5.12
C LYS A 247 -6.27 14.40 -4.89
N LEU A 248 -6.81 14.07 -3.74
CA LEU A 248 -7.51 12.80 -3.56
C LEU A 248 -8.83 12.83 -4.34
N TYR A 249 -9.03 11.87 -5.23
CA TYR A 249 -10.28 11.68 -5.97
C TYR A 249 -11.18 10.67 -5.25
N GLU A 250 -11.58 11.02 -4.03
CA GLU A 250 -12.34 10.16 -3.12
C GLU A 250 -13.64 9.65 -3.75
N GLU A 251 -14.44 10.55 -4.33
CA GLU A 251 -15.72 10.18 -4.96
C GLU A 251 -15.54 9.15 -6.09
N TYR A 252 -14.45 9.27 -6.83
CA TYR A 252 -14.11 8.32 -7.88
C TYR A 252 -13.75 6.94 -7.29
N LEU A 253 -12.95 6.89 -6.23
CA LEU A 253 -12.59 5.64 -5.56
C LEU A 253 -13.80 4.97 -4.92
N ILE A 254 -14.70 5.75 -4.31
CA ILE A 254 -15.99 5.26 -3.78
C ILE A 254 -16.81 4.65 -4.92
N SER A 255 -16.99 5.37 -6.03
CA SER A 255 -17.72 4.88 -7.21
C SER A 255 -17.16 3.57 -7.76
N LEU A 256 -15.81 3.46 -7.83
CA LEU A 256 -15.17 2.21 -8.23
C LEU A 256 -15.42 1.09 -7.22
N SER A 257 -15.34 1.40 -5.93
CA SER A 257 -15.57 0.41 -4.88
C SER A 257 -17.00 -0.15 -4.92
N GLU A 258 -17.99 0.71 -5.15
CA GLU A 258 -19.39 0.30 -5.33
C GLU A 258 -19.58 -0.58 -6.56
N GLN A 259 -18.98 -0.21 -7.70
CA GLN A 259 -19.08 -0.95 -8.94
C GLN A 259 -18.56 -2.38 -8.81
N ILE A 260 -17.46 -2.60 -8.13
CA ILE A 260 -16.83 -3.92 -7.96
C ILE A 260 -17.17 -4.60 -6.62
N LYS A 261 -18.07 -3.99 -5.84
CA LYS A 261 -18.49 -4.45 -4.50
C LYS A 261 -17.33 -4.63 -3.53
N SER A 262 -16.36 -3.75 -3.60
CA SER A 262 -15.21 -3.68 -2.70
C SER A 262 -15.42 -2.65 -1.59
N GLN A 263 -14.41 -2.43 -0.76
CA GLN A 263 -14.46 -1.46 0.33
C GLN A 263 -13.58 -0.26 0.02
N TYR A 264 -13.94 0.91 0.57
CA TYR A 264 -13.16 2.14 0.60
C TYR A 264 -12.95 2.60 2.04
N ILE A 265 -11.73 3.06 2.37
CA ILE A 265 -11.34 3.63 3.66
C ILE A 265 -10.40 4.83 3.49
#